data_75b2bef32f2fd5c527774b4331dff649
#
_entry.id   75b2bef32f2fd5c527774b4331dff649
#
_cell.length_a   1.000
_cell.length_b   1.000
_cell.length_c   1.000
_cell.angle_alpha   90.00
_cell.angle_beta   90.00
_cell.angle_gamma   90.00
#
_symmetry.space_group_name_H-M   'P 1'
#
loop_
_entity.id
_entity.type
_entity.pdbx_description
1 polymer ?
#
loop_
_entity_poly.entity_id
_entity_poly.type
_entity_poly.pdbx_seq_one_letter_code
_entity_poly.pdbx_strand_id
1 'polypeptide(L)'
;IPGFHSSWYGQSGYPTLCPGERSNAVVAFYNSGSRGWVAGRMGEVAYLGTWNGDPGQDEPTVLGGNGEMGSPQTGWPRFNRVATQPSDYVGPGQVAWFQFSIQAPDRPGFYRLYIRPLVEGATWMEDAGVYWQVTVLNPDGTPPAGRVISRVPAPIEDTSPAWAPGQFDNVGLAQPPETGIVLTAGTKGLWTSGWQPTRFPFSQLIPSWSADTPAGSWIEVEIQARTAAGRETRWWRMGIWAYGDETIRRTSVGGQSDADGVVDTDTFMTRAEKMTAYRARVTLSRSAAASPIVRRLYAVVSDTRSYTPRYPSPRYTDRAMELAVPQYSQEIHAGEFPEYDGGGEAWCSPTSTEMVVEYWNKRPTSDELSWVGPHGDPQVDYAARFTYDAAYGGTGNWPFNTAYASRFGLSAHVLQLGSLNDAERYVLAGVPLVASISHARGALPGFLNNDGTNGHLLVIIGFSASGDVIANDPAATSDATVRRVYGREAFERAWIGGSGGVVYLIATPTTFVP
;
A
#
# COMPACT_ATOMS: atom_id res chain seq x y z
N ILE A 1 -2.97 -3.75 -35.40
CA ILE A 1 -3.77 -3.33 -36.57
C ILE A 1 -4.71 -2.24 -36.10
N PRO A 2 -4.76 -1.09 -36.78
CA PRO A 2 -5.65 -0.01 -36.36
C PRO A 2 -7.10 -0.46 -36.22
N GLY A 3 -7.77 -0.01 -35.15
CA GLY A 3 -9.19 -0.20 -34.94
C GLY A 3 -9.61 -1.35 -34.03
N PHE A 4 -8.71 -2.25 -33.62
CA PHE A 4 -8.98 -3.25 -32.58
C PHE A 4 -8.44 -2.76 -31.25
N HIS A 5 -9.35 -2.49 -30.31
CA HIS A 5 -9.04 -1.99 -28.96
C HIS A 5 -9.98 -2.63 -27.94
N SER A 6 -9.52 -2.78 -26.73
CA SER A 6 -10.30 -3.27 -25.60
C SER A 6 -10.02 -2.47 -24.35
N SER A 7 -11.01 -2.36 -23.47
CA SER A 7 -10.83 -1.88 -22.11
C SER A 7 -11.50 -2.83 -21.13
N TRP A 8 -10.88 -3.00 -19.98
CA TRP A 8 -11.42 -3.85 -18.93
C TRP A 8 -12.74 -3.27 -18.39
N TYR A 9 -13.74 -4.15 -18.21
CA TYR A 9 -15.05 -3.79 -17.69
C TYR A 9 -15.28 -4.36 -16.29
N GLY A 10 -14.87 -5.62 -16.04
CA GLY A 10 -15.02 -6.28 -14.75
C GLY A 10 -14.60 -7.74 -14.80
N GLN A 11 -14.44 -8.36 -13.64
CA GLN A 11 -14.09 -9.77 -13.51
C GLN A 11 -14.65 -10.40 -12.24
N SER A 12 -14.74 -11.75 -12.24
CA SER A 12 -15.06 -12.53 -11.04
C SER A 12 -13.93 -12.48 -10.01
N GLY A 13 -14.27 -12.79 -8.75
CA GLY A 13 -13.31 -12.83 -7.65
C GLY A 13 -12.23 -13.92 -7.81
N TYR A 14 -11.22 -13.86 -6.94
CA TYR A 14 -10.11 -14.81 -6.91
C TYR A 14 -10.51 -16.07 -6.15
N PRO A 15 -10.39 -17.28 -6.77
CA PRO A 15 -10.83 -18.52 -6.13
C PRO A 15 -9.83 -19.03 -5.09
N THR A 16 -10.38 -19.62 -4.03
CA THR A 16 -9.64 -20.48 -3.09
C THR A 16 -10.12 -21.90 -3.31
N LEU A 17 -9.23 -22.81 -3.64
CA LEU A 17 -9.53 -24.15 -4.14
C LEU A 17 -8.73 -25.22 -3.39
N CYS A 18 -9.28 -26.42 -3.29
CA CYS A 18 -8.53 -27.60 -2.94
C CYS A 18 -7.66 -28.06 -4.12
N PRO A 19 -6.59 -28.86 -3.90
CA PRO A 19 -5.81 -29.46 -4.98
C PRO A 19 -6.71 -30.19 -6.00
N GLY A 20 -6.50 -29.93 -7.28
CA GLY A 20 -7.28 -30.52 -8.39
C GLY A 20 -8.69 -29.94 -8.59
N GLU A 21 -9.20 -29.13 -7.69
CA GLU A 21 -10.53 -28.51 -7.77
C GLU A 21 -10.63 -27.50 -8.92
N ARG A 22 -11.83 -27.37 -9.48
CA ARG A 22 -12.12 -26.43 -10.58
C ARG A 22 -13.02 -25.30 -10.13
N SER A 23 -12.79 -24.12 -10.68
CA SER A 23 -13.63 -22.94 -10.53
C SER A 23 -13.88 -22.31 -11.88
N ASN A 24 -15.07 -21.75 -12.06
CA ASN A 24 -15.37 -20.92 -13.23
C ASN A 24 -14.94 -19.47 -12.96
N ALA A 25 -14.36 -18.86 -13.98
CA ALA A 25 -13.96 -17.46 -13.97
C ALA A 25 -14.61 -16.73 -15.14
N VAL A 26 -14.90 -15.46 -14.92
CA VAL A 26 -15.52 -14.58 -15.91
C VAL A 26 -14.76 -13.26 -15.94
N VAL A 27 -14.45 -12.78 -17.14
CA VAL A 27 -13.95 -11.42 -17.34
C VAL A 27 -14.68 -10.76 -18.50
N ALA A 28 -14.99 -9.50 -18.33
CA ALA A 28 -15.63 -8.69 -19.35
C ALA A 28 -14.66 -7.63 -19.89
N PHE A 29 -14.63 -7.53 -21.21
CA PHE A 29 -13.93 -6.47 -21.92
C PHE A 29 -14.91 -5.72 -22.84
N TYR A 30 -14.80 -4.41 -22.78
CA TYR A 30 -15.49 -3.50 -23.66
C TYR A 30 -14.70 -3.36 -24.97
N ASN A 31 -15.36 -3.52 -26.12
CA ASN A 31 -14.74 -3.18 -27.40
C ASN A 31 -14.70 -1.66 -27.56
N SER A 32 -13.57 -1.07 -27.21
CA SER A 32 -13.31 0.36 -27.31
C SER A 32 -12.75 0.80 -28.67
N GLY A 33 -12.63 -0.17 -29.59
CA GLY A 33 -12.15 0.07 -30.95
C GLY A 33 -13.22 0.57 -31.92
N SER A 34 -12.82 0.79 -33.15
CA SER A 34 -13.70 1.13 -34.27
C SER A 34 -14.09 -0.08 -35.14
N ARG A 35 -13.50 -1.25 -34.85
CA ARG A 35 -13.78 -2.52 -35.56
C ARG A 35 -14.44 -3.53 -34.62
N GLY A 36 -15.40 -4.28 -35.16
CA GLY A 36 -16.04 -5.38 -34.44
C GLY A 36 -15.13 -6.62 -34.37
N TRP A 37 -15.34 -7.43 -33.34
CA TRP A 37 -14.76 -8.76 -33.21
C TRP A 37 -15.75 -9.76 -33.79
N VAL A 38 -15.29 -10.63 -34.71
CA VAL A 38 -16.15 -11.59 -35.46
C VAL A 38 -15.69 -13.01 -35.15
N ALA A 39 -16.53 -13.81 -34.50
CA ALA A 39 -16.22 -15.19 -34.14
C ALA A 39 -15.95 -16.05 -35.39
N GLY A 40 -15.03 -17.01 -35.28
CA GLY A 40 -14.66 -17.94 -36.34
C GLY A 40 -13.92 -17.32 -37.53
N ARG A 41 -13.61 -16.03 -37.50
CA ARG A 41 -12.90 -15.34 -38.58
C ARG A 41 -11.48 -14.95 -38.19
N MET A 42 -10.50 -15.64 -38.78
CA MET A 42 -9.08 -15.33 -38.53
C MET A 42 -8.78 -13.86 -38.87
N GLY A 43 -8.07 -13.15 -37.98
CA GLY A 43 -7.78 -11.71 -38.09
C GLY A 43 -8.91 -10.81 -37.58
N GLU A 44 -10.02 -11.36 -37.08
CA GLU A 44 -11.14 -10.62 -36.51
C GLU A 44 -11.67 -11.24 -35.20
N VAL A 45 -11.41 -12.53 -34.94
CA VAL A 45 -11.87 -13.22 -33.73
C VAL A 45 -11.05 -12.83 -32.49
N ALA A 46 -11.75 -12.46 -31.42
CA ALA A 46 -11.11 -12.11 -30.14
C ALA A 46 -10.95 -13.32 -29.22
N TYR A 47 -9.78 -13.44 -28.63
CA TYR A 47 -9.43 -14.40 -27.59
C TYR A 47 -8.86 -13.69 -26.37
N LEU A 48 -8.81 -14.42 -25.27
CA LEU A 48 -7.94 -14.10 -24.13
C LEU A 48 -6.70 -15.00 -24.24
N GLY A 49 -5.53 -14.41 -24.30
CA GLY A 49 -4.26 -15.13 -24.31
C GLY A 49 -3.56 -15.08 -22.97
N THR A 50 -2.75 -16.09 -22.65
CA THR A 50 -1.84 -16.04 -21.52
C THR A 50 -0.83 -14.91 -21.73
N TRP A 51 -0.50 -14.20 -20.65
CA TRP A 51 0.27 -12.97 -20.77
C TRP A 51 1.41 -12.86 -19.74
N ASN A 52 2.13 -11.73 -19.83
CA ASN A 52 3.32 -11.41 -19.08
C ASN A 52 3.11 -11.49 -17.55
N GLY A 53 4.13 -11.96 -16.88
CA GLY A 53 4.19 -12.19 -15.44
C GLY A 53 4.16 -13.67 -15.12
N ASP A 54 2.99 -14.29 -15.14
CA ASP A 54 2.81 -15.72 -14.86
C ASP A 54 1.52 -16.20 -15.59
N PRO A 55 1.63 -17.05 -16.61
CA PRO A 55 2.81 -17.84 -17.00
C PRO A 55 3.81 -17.14 -17.95
N GLY A 56 3.44 -16.08 -18.64
CA GLY A 56 4.17 -15.45 -19.72
C GLY A 56 3.34 -15.35 -21.00
N GLN A 57 3.79 -14.53 -21.96
CA GLN A 57 3.09 -14.37 -23.23
C GLN A 57 3.13 -15.69 -24.01
N ASP A 58 1.95 -16.19 -24.35
CA ASP A 58 1.76 -17.44 -25.10
C ASP A 58 2.30 -18.71 -24.42
N GLU A 59 2.62 -18.65 -23.13
CA GLU A 59 3.14 -19.78 -22.37
C GLU A 59 2.01 -20.61 -21.73
N PRO A 60 2.22 -21.95 -21.55
CA PRO A 60 1.29 -22.80 -20.85
C PRO A 60 1.26 -22.49 -19.35
N THR A 61 0.15 -22.76 -18.68
CA THR A 61 0.00 -22.62 -17.24
C THR A 61 -0.45 -23.92 -16.59
N VAL A 62 -0.15 -24.07 -15.30
CA VAL A 62 -0.66 -25.19 -14.47
C VAL A 62 -2.11 -24.98 -14.05
N LEU A 63 -2.72 -23.81 -14.35
CA LEU A 63 -4.06 -23.44 -13.93
C LEU A 63 -5.13 -23.75 -14.97
N GLY A 64 -4.78 -24.09 -16.19
CA GLY A 64 -5.74 -24.39 -17.24
C GLY A 64 -5.08 -24.62 -18.58
N GLY A 65 -5.89 -25.03 -19.54
CA GLY A 65 -5.48 -25.33 -20.89
C GLY A 65 -6.40 -26.35 -21.58
N ASN A 66 -5.89 -26.94 -22.65
CA ASN A 66 -6.61 -27.97 -23.41
C ASN A 66 -5.85 -29.32 -23.47
N GLY A 67 -4.86 -29.51 -22.61
CA GLY A 67 -3.98 -30.69 -22.59
C GLY A 67 -2.77 -30.61 -23.54
N GLU A 68 -2.70 -29.58 -24.39
CA GLU A 68 -1.51 -29.33 -25.21
C GLU A 68 -0.36 -28.74 -24.37
N MET A 69 0.88 -28.97 -24.79
CA MET A 69 2.07 -28.45 -24.13
C MET A 69 2.16 -28.77 -22.62
N GLY A 70 1.53 -29.87 -22.18
CA GLY A 70 1.51 -30.29 -20.78
C GLY A 70 0.60 -29.45 -19.87
N SER A 71 -0.28 -28.62 -20.42
CA SER A 71 -1.28 -27.87 -19.68
C SER A 71 -2.43 -28.79 -19.21
N PRO A 72 -3.20 -28.43 -18.13
CA PRO A 72 -4.38 -29.16 -17.74
C PRO A 72 -5.47 -29.17 -18.83
N GLN A 73 -6.33 -30.19 -18.82
CA GLN A 73 -7.49 -30.30 -19.72
C GLN A 73 -8.70 -29.58 -19.07
N THR A 74 -8.81 -28.27 -19.23
CA THR A 74 -9.91 -27.44 -18.65
C THR A 74 -10.89 -26.90 -19.69
N GLY A 75 -10.68 -27.27 -20.97
CA GLY A 75 -11.60 -26.86 -22.06
C GLY A 75 -11.27 -25.50 -22.67
N TRP A 76 -10.10 -24.95 -22.44
CA TRP A 76 -9.66 -23.76 -23.16
C TRP A 76 -9.53 -24.03 -24.66
N PRO A 77 -9.68 -23.02 -25.51
CA PRO A 77 -9.49 -23.19 -26.96
C PRO A 77 -8.11 -23.75 -27.32
N ARG A 78 -7.05 -23.37 -26.60
CA ARG A 78 -5.68 -23.89 -26.69
C ARG A 78 -4.97 -23.76 -25.33
N PHE A 79 -3.78 -24.34 -25.23
CA PHE A 79 -2.97 -24.22 -24.00
C PHE A 79 -2.68 -22.76 -23.59
N ASN A 80 -2.64 -21.84 -24.55
CA ASN A 80 -2.35 -20.42 -24.39
C ASN A 80 -3.52 -19.49 -24.80
N ARG A 81 -4.70 -20.03 -25.08
CA ARG A 81 -5.94 -19.29 -25.36
C ARG A 81 -6.98 -19.68 -24.35
N VAL A 82 -7.16 -18.80 -23.37
CA VAL A 82 -7.96 -19.03 -22.17
C VAL A 82 -9.45 -19.10 -22.47
N ALA A 83 -9.92 -18.19 -23.33
CA ALA A 83 -11.30 -18.15 -23.81
C ALA A 83 -11.37 -17.47 -25.18
N THR A 84 -12.46 -17.73 -25.90
CA THR A 84 -12.85 -16.98 -27.10
C THR A 84 -14.07 -16.09 -26.79
N GLN A 85 -14.31 -15.08 -27.62
CA GLN A 85 -15.48 -14.22 -27.47
C GLN A 85 -16.78 -15.05 -27.42
N PRO A 86 -17.75 -14.66 -26.55
CA PRO A 86 -18.94 -15.48 -26.27
C PRO A 86 -20.05 -15.39 -27.34
N SER A 87 -19.97 -14.42 -28.22
CA SER A 87 -20.99 -14.15 -29.26
C SER A 87 -20.34 -14.05 -30.64
N ASP A 88 -21.16 -14.27 -31.68
CA ASP A 88 -20.69 -14.23 -33.07
C ASP A 88 -20.11 -12.89 -33.46
N TYR A 89 -20.64 -11.81 -32.86
CA TYR A 89 -20.18 -10.44 -33.11
C TYR A 89 -20.17 -9.60 -31.83
N VAL A 90 -19.07 -8.87 -31.62
CA VAL A 90 -18.95 -7.86 -30.57
C VAL A 90 -18.55 -6.54 -31.23
N GLY A 91 -19.53 -5.67 -31.45
CA GLY A 91 -19.33 -4.39 -32.11
C GLY A 91 -18.67 -3.34 -31.24
N PRO A 92 -18.19 -2.23 -31.84
CA PRO A 92 -17.76 -1.06 -31.10
C PRO A 92 -18.84 -0.63 -30.09
N GLY A 93 -18.43 -0.36 -28.86
CA GLY A 93 -19.35 0.00 -27.80
C GLY A 93 -20.01 -1.17 -27.06
N GLN A 94 -19.74 -2.41 -27.42
CA GLN A 94 -20.32 -3.59 -26.77
C GLN A 94 -19.33 -4.25 -25.80
N VAL A 95 -19.88 -4.98 -24.82
CA VAL A 95 -19.12 -5.73 -23.80
C VAL A 95 -19.16 -7.22 -24.11
N ALA A 96 -18.02 -7.87 -24.14
CA ALA A 96 -17.88 -9.32 -24.25
C ALA A 96 -17.55 -9.93 -22.87
N TRP A 97 -18.35 -10.92 -22.44
CA TRP A 97 -18.20 -11.66 -21.19
C TRP A 97 -17.51 -13.00 -21.44
N PHE A 98 -16.21 -13.03 -21.39
CA PHE A 98 -15.43 -14.25 -21.57
C PHE A 98 -15.56 -15.14 -20.34
N GLN A 99 -15.84 -16.43 -20.56
CA GLN A 99 -15.96 -17.43 -19.49
C GLN A 99 -14.95 -18.54 -19.72
N PHE A 100 -14.35 -19.02 -18.62
CA PHE A 100 -13.37 -20.11 -18.67
C PHE A 100 -13.28 -20.81 -17.31
N SER A 101 -12.68 -22.01 -17.31
CA SER A 101 -12.44 -22.77 -16.09
C SER A 101 -10.97 -22.68 -15.68
N ILE A 102 -10.75 -22.54 -14.38
CA ILE A 102 -9.44 -22.63 -13.72
C ILE A 102 -9.42 -23.94 -12.95
N GLN A 103 -8.32 -24.70 -13.03
CA GLN A 103 -8.09 -25.90 -12.23
C GLN A 103 -6.90 -25.66 -11.30
N ALA A 104 -7.11 -25.95 -10.01
CA ALA A 104 -6.02 -25.93 -9.04
C ALA A 104 -5.01 -27.04 -9.34
N PRO A 105 -3.71 -26.78 -9.36
CA PRO A 105 -2.71 -27.85 -9.39
C PRO A 105 -2.72 -28.66 -8.09
N ASP A 106 -2.08 -29.85 -8.11
CA ASP A 106 -2.04 -30.73 -6.93
C ASP A 106 -1.18 -30.18 -5.78
N ARG A 107 -0.29 -29.26 -6.08
CA ARG A 107 0.61 -28.68 -5.08
C ARG A 107 -0.04 -27.44 -4.44
N PRO A 108 -0.19 -27.38 -3.10
CA PRO A 108 -0.63 -26.19 -2.39
C PRO A 108 0.26 -24.98 -2.69
N GLY A 109 -0.34 -23.80 -2.79
CA GLY A 109 0.39 -22.59 -3.11
C GLY A 109 -0.48 -21.44 -3.60
N PHE A 110 0.16 -20.35 -3.95
CA PHE A 110 -0.47 -19.22 -4.63
C PHE A 110 0.00 -19.21 -6.08
N TYR A 111 -0.95 -19.15 -6.99
CA TYR A 111 -0.71 -19.17 -8.43
C TYR A 111 -1.36 -17.95 -9.06
N ARG A 112 -0.78 -17.46 -10.15
CA ARG A 112 -1.36 -16.35 -10.92
C ARG A 112 -1.59 -16.77 -12.35
N LEU A 113 -2.65 -16.22 -12.93
CA LEU A 113 -2.99 -16.34 -14.34
C LEU A 113 -3.19 -14.94 -14.89
N TYR A 114 -2.16 -14.37 -15.51
CA TYR A 114 -2.29 -13.14 -16.25
C TYR A 114 -2.85 -13.42 -17.64
N ILE A 115 -3.77 -12.57 -18.08
CA ILE A 115 -4.39 -12.65 -19.39
C ILE A 115 -4.39 -11.29 -20.08
N ARG A 116 -4.41 -11.35 -21.41
CA ARG A 116 -4.57 -10.16 -22.24
C ARG A 116 -5.47 -10.48 -23.42
N PRO A 117 -6.42 -9.60 -23.79
CA PRO A 117 -7.20 -9.74 -25.00
C PRO A 117 -6.34 -9.61 -26.25
N LEU A 118 -6.67 -10.40 -27.27
CA LEU A 118 -6.05 -10.31 -28.59
C LEU A 118 -7.06 -10.60 -29.67
N VAL A 119 -6.79 -10.12 -30.88
CA VAL A 119 -7.45 -10.60 -32.10
C VAL A 119 -6.50 -11.57 -32.79
N GLU A 120 -6.88 -12.84 -32.83
CA GLU A 120 -6.03 -13.92 -33.32
C GLU A 120 -5.60 -13.67 -34.78
N GLY A 121 -4.28 -13.73 -35.02
CA GLY A 121 -3.69 -13.46 -36.33
C GLY A 121 -3.61 -11.99 -36.72
N ALA A 122 -3.97 -11.07 -35.81
CA ALA A 122 -3.94 -9.63 -36.07
C ALA A 122 -3.11 -8.85 -35.04
N THR A 123 -3.54 -8.79 -33.78
CA THR A 123 -2.89 -7.94 -32.78
C THR A 123 -3.26 -8.31 -31.36
N TRP A 124 -2.36 -8.08 -30.41
CA TRP A 124 -2.68 -7.95 -29.00
C TRP A 124 -3.35 -6.59 -28.77
N MET A 125 -4.47 -6.58 -28.04
CA MET A 125 -5.15 -5.36 -27.64
C MET A 125 -4.49 -4.76 -26.37
N GLU A 126 -5.14 -3.87 -25.65
CA GLU A 126 -4.55 -3.21 -24.50
C GLU A 126 -4.27 -4.19 -23.36
N ASP A 127 -3.14 -3.98 -22.70
CA ASP A 127 -2.82 -4.64 -21.44
C ASP A 127 -3.44 -3.85 -20.28
N ALA A 128 -4.51 -4.40 -19.72
CA ALA A 128 -5.19 -3.82 -18.57
C ALA A 128 -4.71 -4.42 -17.22
N GLY A 129 -3.62 -5.19 -17.22
CA GLY A 129 -3.08 -5.83 -16.03
C GLY A 129 -4.00 -6.88 -15.40
N VAL A 130 -4.87 -7.51 -16.19
CA VAL A 130 -5.89 -8.45 -15.68
C VAL A 130 -5.27 -9.79 -15.33
N TYR A 131 -5.53 -10.25 -14.08
CA TYR A 131 -5.09 -11.56 -13.62
C TYR A 131 -6.07 -12.19 -12.63
N TRP A 132 -5.94 -13.49 -12.41
CA TRP A 132 -6.48 -14.19 -11.25
C TRP A 132 -5.36 -14.61 -10.32
N GLN A 133 -5.59 -14.44 -9.02
CA GLN A 133 -4.81 -15.10 -7.99
C GLN A 133 -5.60 -16.31 -7.49
N VAL A 134 -5.04 -17.49 -7.65
CA VAL A 134 -5.63 -18.75 -7.21
C VAL A 134 -4.90 -19.24 -5.97
N THR A 135 -5.63 -19.37 -4.86
CA THR A 135 -5.11 -19.97 -3.62
C THR A 135 -5.44 -21.46 -3.63
N VAL A 136 -4.42 -22.33 -3.63
CA VAL A 136 -4.59 -23.78 -3.52
C VAL A 136 -4.29 -24.19 -2.08
N LEU A 137 -5.29 -24.68 -1.36
CA LEU A 137 -5.21 -25.04 0.05
C LEU A 137 -4.30 -26.27 0.27
N ASN A 138 -3.78 -26.39 1.49
CA ASN A 138 -3.19 -27.63 1.98
C ASN A 138 -4.25 -28.75 2.05
N PRO A 139 -3.84 -30.04 2.05
CA PRO A 139 -4.79 -31.15 2.16
C PRO A 139 -5.67 -31.13 3.41
N ASP A 140 -5.25 -30.44 4.45
CA ASP A 140 -6.01 -30.23 5.69
C ASP A 140 -6.98 -29.03 5.64
N GLY A 141 -7.11 -28.37 4.48
CA GLY A 141 -7.97 -27.21 4.27
C GLY A 141 -7.40 -25.90 4.79
N THR A 142 -6.19 -25.88 5.32
CA THR A 142 -5.53 -24.64 5.73
C THR A 142 -4.93 -23.90 4.51
N PRO A 143 -4.86 -22.56 4.55
CA PRO A 143 -4.12 -21.82 3.52
C PRO A 143 -2.68 -22.31 3.41
N PRO A 144 -2.11 -22.38 2.20
CA PRO A 144 -0.71 -22.74 2.02
C PRO A 144 0.16 -21.72 2.76
N ALA A 145 1.24 -22.18 3.38
CA ALA A 145 2.27 -21.28 3.87
C ALA A 145 2.72 -20.41 2.69
N GLY A 146 2.49 -19.11 2.78
CA GLY A 146 2.67 -18.20 1.66
C GLY A 146 4.04 -18.38 1.04
N ARG A 147 4.08 -18.76 -0.23
CA ARG A 147 5.32 -18.63 -1.00
C ARG A 147 5.53 -17.13 -1.12
N VAL A 148 6.46 -16.60 -0.32
CA VAL A 148 7.04 -15.30 -0.62
C VAL A 148 7.51 -15.38 -2.05
N ILE A 149 6.78 -14.73 -2.98
CA ILE A 149 7.30 -14.55 -4.33
C ILE A 149 8.41 -13.54 -4.17
N SER A 150 9.59 -14.07 -3.86
CA SER A 150 10.82 -13.32 -3.76
C SER A 150 11.28 -12.91 -5.17
N ARG A 151 10.53 -12.06 -5.82
CA ARG A 151 11.09 -11.09 -6.78
C ARG A 151 11.28 -9.74 -6.13
N VAL A 152 10.84 -9.63 -4.89
CA VAL A 152 11.07 -8.47 -4.05
C VAL A 152 12.28 -8.73 -3.20
N PRO A 153 13.18 -7.84 -3.18
CA PRO A 153 14.49 -7.97 -2.57
C PRO A 153 14.48 -8.13 -1.06
N ALA A 154 13.56 -7.51 -0.31
CA ALA A 154 13.33 -7.79 1.10
C ALA A 154 11.94 -8.42 1.26
N PRO A 155 11.78 -9.52 2.01
CA PRO A 155 10.46 -10.00 2.34
C PRO A 155 9.75 -8.93 3.19
N ILE A 156 8.58 -8.52 2.71
CA ILE A 156 7.71 -7.53 3.35
C ILE A 156 6.34 -8.18 3.55
N GLU A 157 5.76 -7.97 4.71
CA GLU A 157 4.40 -8.41 5.01
C GLU A 157 3.63 -7.28 5.70
N ASP A 158 2.51 -6.89 5.12
CA ASP A 158 1.54 -5.99 5.72
C ASP A 158 0.45 -6.81 6.41
N THR A 159 0.17 -6.49 7.66
CA THR A 159 -0.78 -7.22 8.49
C THR A 159 -1.68 -6.28 9.28
N SER A 160 -2.88 -6.74 9.59
CA SER A 160 -3.82 -6.04 10.46
C SER A 160 -4.43 -7.05 11.44
N PRO A 161 -4.00 -7.06 12.71
CA PRO A 161 -4.56 -7.96 13.72
C PRO A 161 -6.07 -7.78 13.85
N ALA A 162 -6.82 -8.88 13.79
CA ALA A 162 -8.25 -8.86 14.07
C ALA A 162 -8.50 -8.58 15.57
N TRP A 163 -9.60 -7.89 15.88
CA TRP A 163 -9.96 -7.60 17.27
C TRP A 163 -10.25 -8.88 18.07
N ALA A 164 -11.01 -9.81 17.50
CA ALA A 164 -11.17 -11.15 18.05
C ALA A 164 -10.16 -12.09 17.34
N PRO A 165 -9.43 -12.96 18.06
CA PRO A 165 -9.62 -13.41 19.45
C PRO A 165 -8.79 -12.65 20.50
N GLY A 166 -8.63 -11.35 20.41
CA GLY A 166 -7.87 -10.56 21.39
C GLY A 166 -8.42 -10.62 22.82
N GLN A 167 -7.60 -10.20 23.77
CA GLN A 167 -7.99 -10.04 25.17
C GLN A 167 -8.51 -8.62 25.40
N PHE A 168 -9.64 -8.48 26.08
CA PHE A 168 -10.31 -7.23 26.35
C PHE A 168 -10.37 -7.00 27.87
N ASP A 169 -9.86 -5.86 28.32
CA ASP A 169 -9.94 -5.39 29.70
C ASP A 169 -10.47 -3.94 29.70
N ASN A 170 -11.70 -3.74 30.21
CA ASN A 170 -12.45 -2.47 30.16
C ASN A 170 -12.63 -1.87 28.75
N VAL A 171 -12.45 -2.66 27.71
CA VAL A 171 -12.73 -2.32 26.33
C VAL A 171 -13.67 -3.34 25.70
N GLY A 172 -14.32 -2.99 24.62
CA GLY A 172 -15.19 -3.88 23.88
C GLY A 172 -15.31 -3.44 22.42
N LEU A 173 -15.96 -4.26 21.61
CA LEU A 173 -16.25 -3.89 20.22
C LEU A 173 -17.22 -2.72 20.18
N ALA A 174 -16.94 -1.76 19.30
CA ALA A 174 -17.88 -0.68 18.99
C ALA A 174 -19.18 -1.24 18.42
N GLN A 175 -20.30 -0.56 18.71
CA GLN A 175 -21.60 -0.97 18.17
C GLN A 175 -21.82 -0.35 16.78
N PRO A 176 -22.49 -1.07 15.85
CA PRO A 176 -22.82 -0.51 14.56
C PRO A 176 -23.58 0.84 14.68
N PRO A 177 -23.32 1.80 13.77
CA PRO A 177 -22.50 1.69 12.55
C PRO A 177 -20.98 1.78 12.77
N GLU A 178 -20.53 2.05 13.99
CA GLU A 178 -19.11 2.16 14.30
C GLU A 178 -18.41 0.80 14.27
N THR A 179 -17.13 0.80 13.91
CA THR A 179 -16.27 -0.38 13.91
C THR A 179 -15.02 -0.11 14.72
N GLY A 180 -14.45 -1.15 15.35
CA GLY A 180 -13.24 -1.02 16.15
C GLY A 180 -13.47 -1.37 17.61
N ILE A 181 -12.61 -0.84 18.48
CA ILE A 181 -12.70 -1.02 19.94
C ILE A 181 -12.88 0.31 20.66
N VAL A 182 -13.63 0.28 21.74
CA VAL A 182 -13.99 1.43 22.60
C VAL A 182 -13.86 1.06 24.07
N LEU A 183 -13.75 2.07 24.94
CA LEU A 183 -13.89 1.86 26.38
C LEU A 183 -15.33 1.46 26.74
N THR A 184 -15.46 0.40 27.52
CA THR A 184 -16.77 -0.04 28.04
C THR A 184 -17.08 0.55 29.41
N ALA A 185 -16.04 0.86 30.20
CA ALA A 185 -16.15 1.44 31.54
C ALA A 185 -14.91 2.25 31.92
N GLY A 186 -15.04 3.10 32.93
CA GLY A 186 -13.92 3.84 33.52
C GLY A 186 -13.22 4.82 32.59
N THR A 187 -11.97 5.13 32.90
CA THR A 187 -11.14 6.09 32.19
C THR A 187 -9.98 5.46 31.43
N LYS A 188 -9.77 4.15 31.61
CA LYS A 188 -8.69 3.39 30.98
C LYS A 188 -9.11 1.97 30.70
N GLY A 189 -8.70 1.45 29.55
CA GLY A 189 -8.90 0.05 29.16
C GLY A 189 -7.79 -0.43 28.23
N LEU A 190 -7.65 -1.72 28.11
CA LEU A 190 -6.56 -2.38 27.38
C LEU A 190 -7.10 -3.48 26.48
N TRP A 191 -6.66 -3.47 25.24
CA TRP A 191 -6.81 -4.60 24.32
C TRP A 191 -5.45 -5.18 23.98
N THR A 192 -5.35 -6.51 23.91
CA THR A 192 -4.14 -7.21 23.49
C THR A 192 -4.48 -8.24 22.42
N SER A 193 -3.81 -8.20 21.28
CA SER A 193 -4.01 -9.19 20.22
C SER A 193 -3.49 -10.57 20.60
N GLY A 194 -3.97 -11.61 19.94
CA GLY A 194 -3.24 -12.86 19.83
C GLY A 194 -1.89 -12.67 19.12
N TRP A 195 -1.01 -13.67 19.23
CA TRP A 195 0.23 -13.69 18.45
C TRP A 195 -0.07 -13.76 16.96
N GLN A 196 0.59 -12.91 16.20
CA GLN A 196 0.56 -12.87 14.75
C GLN A 196 1.86 -13.50 14.22
N PRO A 197 1.83 -14.75 13.76
CA PRO A 197 2.99 -15.36 13.12
C PRO A 197 3.26 -14.67 11.79
N THR A 198 4.54 -14.41 11.48
CA THR A 198 4.94 -13.84 10.20
C THR A 198 5.40 -14.93 9.24
N ARG A 199 5.25 -14.69 7.94
CA ARG A 199 5.60 -15.65 6.89
C ARG A 199 7.12 -15.87 6.76
N PHE A 200 7.91 -14.99 7.35
CA PHE A 200 9.36 -15.03 7.36
C PHE A 200 9.90 -14.40 8.66
N PRO A 201 11.12 -14.73 9.09
CA PRO A 201 11.75 -14.04 10.21
C PRO A 201 12.05 -12.59 9.85
N PHE A 202 11.48 -11.63 10.58
CA PHE A 202 11.63 -10.21 10.31
C PHE A 202 12.72 -9.56 11.18
N SER A 203 13.30 -8.50 10.67
CA SER A 203 14.28 -7.66 11.38
C SER A 203 13.72 -6.28 11.74
N GLN A 204 12.58 -5.89 11.16
CA GLN A 204 11.97 -4.57 11.33
C GLN A 204 10.46 -4.68 11.38
N LEU A 205 9.82 -3.86 12.24
CA LEU A 205 8.37 -3.72 12.33
C LEU A 205 8.01 -2.25 12.53
N ILE A 206 7.09 -1.76 11.70
CA ILE A 206 6.52 -0.42 11.80
C ILE A 206 5.01 -0.57 11.99
N PRO A 207 4.45 -0.22 13.18
CA PRO A 207 3.01 -0.21 13.38
C PRO A 207 2.42 1.08 12.86
N SER A 208 1.13 1.06 12.57
CA SER A 208 0.32 2.27 12.36
C SER A 208 -1.12 2.00 12.78
N TRP A 209 -1.93 3.03 12.87
CA TRP A 209 -3.29 2.92 13.39
C TRP A 209 -4.23 3.95 12.79
N SER A 210 -5.50 3.61 12.79
CA SER A 210 -6.60 4.53 12.55
C SER A 210 -7.41 4.62 13.85
N ALA A 211 -7.48 5.82 14.43
CA ALA A 211 -8.16 6.05 15.70
C ALA A 211 -8.78 7.44 15.76
N ASP A 212 -10.02 7.50 16.21
CA ASP A 212 -10.68 8.74 16.59
C ASP A 212 -10.39 9.00 18.06
N THR A 213 -9.77 10.12 18.36
CA THR A 213 -9.43 10.53 19.71
C THR A 213 -10.01 11.93 19.96
N PRO A 214 -11.31 12.02 20.29
CA PRO A 214 -11.95 13.30 20.60
C PRO A 214 -11.27 13.95 21.82
N ALA A 215 -11.48 15.26 21.98
CA ALA A 215 -10.87 16.04 23.06
C ALA A 215 -10.99 15.34 24.42
N GLY A 216 -9.90 15.27 25.15
CA GLY A 216 -9.82 14.55 26.43
C GLY A 216 -9.57 13.06 26.30
N SER A 217 -9.26 12.53 25.11
CA SER A 217 -8.99 11.11 24.93
C SER A 217 -7.72 10.86 24.12
N TRP A 218 -7.09 9.70 24.32
CA TRP A 218 -5.87 9.29 23.63
C TRP A 218 -5.71 7.78 23.66
N ILE A 219 -4.77 7.29 22.86
CA ILE A 219 -4.35 5.89 22.86
C ILE A 219 -2.84 5.76 23.00
N GLU A 220 -2.39 4.62 23.51
CA GLU A 220 -1.00 4.20 23.49
C GLU A 220 -0.90 2.86 22.79
N VAL A 221 0.01 2.76 21.81
CA VAL A 221 0.24 1.55 21.01
C VAL A 221 1.58 0.93 21.38
N GLU A 222 1.58 -0.38 21.66
CA GLU A 222 2.77 -1.15 21.99
C GLU A 222 2.80 -2.44 21.19
N ILE A 223 4.01 -2.94 20.93
CA ILE A 223 4.24 -4.26 20.34
C ILE A 223 5.13 -5.12 21.23
N GLN A 224 4.98 -6.43 21.11
CA GLN A 224 5.90 -7.41 21.64
C GLN A 224 6.21 -8.42 20.54
N ALA A 225 7.46 -8.81 20.42
CA ALA A 225 7.92 -9.75 19.40
C ALA A 225 8.40 -11.07 20.02
N ARG A 226 8.48 -12.12 19.20
CA ARG A 226 8.89 -13.45 19.64
C ARG A 226 9.81 -14.10 18.61
N THR A 227 10.91 -14.71 19.10
CA THR A 227 11.86 -15.47 18.30
C THR A 227 11.29 -16.83 17.88
N ALA A 228 11.95 -17.52 16.94
CA ALA A 228 11.58 -18.88 16.55
C ALA A 228 11.67 -19.90 17.71
N ALA A 229 12.55 -19.66 18.69
CA ALA A 229 12.68 -20.47 19.90
C ALA A 229 11.60 -20.19 20.94
N GLY A 230 10.66 -19.27 20.67
CA GLY A 230 9.57 -18.91 21.57
C GLY A 230 9.93 -17.86 22.63
N ARG A 231 11.15 -17.32 22.63
CA ARG A 231 11.55 -16.26 23.57
C ARG A 231 10.85 -14.94 23.21
N GLU A 232 10.18 -14.34 24.18
CA GLU A 232 9.45 -13.08 24.04
C GLU A 232 10.33 -11.90 24.44
N THR A 233 10.21 -10.79 23.70
CA THR A 233 10.82 -9.50 24.06
C THR A 233 10.00 -8.84 25.17
N ARG A 234 10.47 -7.74 25.71
CA ARG A 234 9.63 -6.81 26.44
C ARG A 234 8.56 -6.19 25.52
N TRP A 235 7.61 -5.48 26.11
CA TRP A 235 6.72 -4.59 25.38
C TRP A 235 7.47 -3.32 24.96
N TRP A 236 7.34 -2.96 23.70
CA TRP A 236 7.94 -1.77 23.08
C TRP A 236 6.85 -0.74 22.82
N ARG A 237 6.98 0.45 23.37
CA ARG A 237 6.02 1.54 23.20
C ARG A 237 6.27 2.22 21.86
N MET A 238 5.30 2.16 20.96
CA MET A 238 5.45 2.66 19.60
C MET A 238 4.91 4.07 19.41
N GLY A 239 4.07 4.54 20.32
CA GLY A 239 3.58 5.90 20.32
C GLY A 239 2.37 6.12 21.21
N ILE A 240 2.20 7.37 21.63
CA ILE A 240 1.01 7.89 22.30
C ILE A 240 0.36 8.85 21.32
N TRP A 241 -0.88 8.57 20.95
CA TRP A 241 -1.61 9.33 19.95
C TRP A 241 -2.84 10.01 20.55
N ALA A 242 -2.92 11.32 20.35
CA ALA A 242 -4.14 12.12 20.41
C ALA A 242 -4.21 12.98 19.16
N TYR A 243 -5.37 13.10 18.54
CA TYR A 243 -5.52 13.99 17.39
C TYR A 243 -5.30 15.45 17.79
N GLY A 244 -6.00 15.93 18.84
CA GLY A 244 -5.75 17.24 19.45
C GLY A 244 -4.49 17.27 20.32
N ASP A 245 -4.13 18.45 20.78
CA ASP A 245 -2.97 18.70 21.65
C ASP A 245 -3.36 19.38 22.99
N GLU A 246 -4.67 19.57 23.22
CA GLU A 246 -5.19 20.27 24.40
C GLU A 246 -5.06 19.43 25.69
N THR A 247 -5.15 18.10 25.58
CA THR A 247 -5.11 17.21 26.76
C THR A 247 -3.73 16.59 26.96
N ILE A 248 -3.18 16.04 25.91
CA ILE A 248 -1.83 15.51 25.84
C ILE A 248 -1.22 15.90 24.49
N ARG A 249 0.10 16.02 24.46
CA ARG A 249 0.81 16.09 23.19
C ARG A 249 1.10 14.67 22.70
N ARG A 250 0.77 14.38 21.44
CA ARG A 250 1.17 13.11 20.82
C ARG A 250 2.69 13.01 20.81
N THR A 251 3.19 11.79 21.02
CA THR A 251 4.62 11.60 21.21
C THR A 251 5.06 10.18 20.90
N SER A 252 6.19 10.03 20.24
CA SER A 252 6.98 8.79 20.27
C SER A 252 7.58 8.59 21.65
N VAL A 253 8.19 7.43 21.90
CA VAL A 253 8.81 7.10 23.19
C VAL A 253 10.27 6.75 22.96
N GLY A 254 11.14 7.72 23.21
CA GLY A 254 12.57 7.57 23.03
C GLY A 254 13.26 6.66 24.06
N GLY A 255 14.54 6.38 23.84
CA GLY A 255 15.42 5.70 24.80
C GLY A 255 15.13 4.20 24.99
N GLN A 256 14.40 3.57 24.09
CA GLN A 256 14.05 2.16 24.18
C GLN A 256 15.07 1.29 23.43
N SER A 257 15.94 0.64 24.18
CA SER A 257 16.97 -0.24 23.64
C SER A 257 17.34 -1.31 24.67
N ASP A 258 17.56 -2.55 24.20
CA ASP A 258 18.09 -3.68 24.96
C ASP A 258 18.80 -4.70 24.05
N ALA A 259 19.03 -5.92 24.54
CA ALA A 259 19.66 -7.00 23.77
C ALA A 259 18.81 -7.49 22.60
N ASP A 260 17.49 -7.35 22.67
CA ASP A 260 16.55 -7.84 21.66
C ASP A 260 16.39 -6.85 20.50
N GLY A 261 16.40 -5.54 20.81
CA GLY A 261 16.16 -4.55 19.77
C GLY A 261 16.27 -3.11 20.26
N VAL A 262 15.82 -2.23 19.40
CA VAL A 262 15.72 -0.79 19.61
C VAL A 262 14.46 -0.27 18.92
N VAL A 263 13.84 0.74 19.50
CA VAL A 263 12.83 1.57 18.82
C VAL A 263 13.49 2.89 18.45
N ASP A 264 13.53 3.17 17.17
CA ASP A 264 13.94 4.45 16.63
C ASP A 264 12.68 5.18 16.15
N THR A 265 12.30 6.21 16.87
CA THR A 265 11.09 7.01 16.71
C THR A 265 9.81 6.15 16.63
N ASP A 266 9.54 5.51 15.50
CA ASP A 266 8.33 4.78 15.16
C ASP A 266 8.59 3.35 14.65
N THR A 267 9.86 2.96 14.60
CA THR A 267 10.31 1.69 14.02
C THR A 267 10.99 0.81 15.03
N PHE A 268 10.46 -0.39 15.27
CA PHE A 268 11.15 -1.43 16.03
C PHE A 268 12.14 -2.17 15.12
N MET A 269 13.39 -2.23 15.52
CA MET A 269 14.47 -2.95 14.84
C MET A 269 15.09 -3.99 15.77
N THR A 270 15.20 -5.24 15.30
CA THR A 270 15.85 -6.31 16.07
C THR A 270 17.37 -6.14 16.05
N ARG A 271 18.06 -6.58 17.10
CA ARG A 271 19.54 -6.54 17.15
C ARG A 271 20.17 -7.85 16.69
N ALA A 272 20.17 -8.87 17.51
CA ALA A 272 20.89 -10.12 17.22
C ALA A 272 20.01 -11.13 16.46
N GLU A 273 18.83 -11.43 16.97
CA GLU A 273 17.91 -12.42 16.40
C GLU A 273 16.79 -11.73 15.63
N LYS A 274 16.34 -12.38 14.55
CA LYS A 274 15.11 -12.03 13.86
C LYS A 274 13.91 -12.60 14.62
N MET A 275 12.77 -11.93 14.51
CA MET A 275 11.53 -12.35 15.15
C MET A 275 10.65 -13.09 14.14
N THR A 276 9.83 -14.03 14.62
CA THR A 276 8.94 -14.85 13.77
C THR A 276 7.46 -14.63 14.07
N ALA A 277 7.18 -13.87 15.11
CA ALA A 277 5.83 -13.44 15.44
C ALA A 277 5.86 -12.15 16.24
N TYR A 278 4.76 -11.41 16.20
CA TYR A 278 4.54 -10.26 17.06
C TYR A 278 3.11 -10.30 17.64
N ARG A 279 2.86 -9.52 18.66
CA ARG A 279 1.52 -9.14 19.11
C ARG A 279 1.50 -7.65 19.44
N ALA A 280 0.33 -7.06 19.32
CA ALA A 280 0.10 -5.65 19.63
C ALA A 280 -0.82 -5.51 20.84
N ARG A 281 -0.68 -4.44 21.58
CA ARG A 281 -1.67 -3.99 22.54
C ARG A 281 -1.93 -2.50 22.41
N VAL A 282 -3.17 -2.11 22.71
CA VAL A 282 -3.59 -0.72 22.71
C VAL A 282 -4.23 -0.38 24.03
N THR A 283 -3.71 0.63 24.69
CA THR A 283 -4.34 1.25 25.85
C THR A 283 -5.20 2.41 25.37
N LEU A 284 -6.49 2.38 25.67
CA LEU A 284 -7.43 3.46 25.46
C LEU A 284 -7.57 4.26 26.75
N SER A 285 -7.49 5.58 26.66
CA SER A 285 -7.55 6.46 27.84
C SER A 285 -8.44 7.68 27.58
N ARG A 286 -9.08 8.19 28.64
CA ARG A 286 -9.84 9.43 28.61
C ARG A 286 -9.80 10.17 29.95
N SER A 287 -9.85 11.49 29.89
CA SER A 287 -10.03 12.40 31.03
C SER A 287 -11.39 13.09 31.02
N ALA A 288 -12.19 12.90 29.96
CA ALA A 288 -13.51 13.48 29.76
C ALA A 288 -14.54 12.38 29.41
N ALA A 289 -15.77 12.78 29.13
CA ALA A 289 -16.85 11.84 28.79
C ALA A 289 -16.64 11.13 27.44
N ALA A 290 -16.01 11.81 26.49
CA ALA A 290 -15.74 11.24 25.17
C ALA A 290 -14.73 10.11 25.26
N SER A 291 -14.93 9.05 24.48
CA SER A 291 -14.08 7.87 24.45
C SER A 291 -13.32 7.78 23.12
N PRO A 292 -12.07 7.36 23.11
CA PRO A 292 -11.40 7.07 21.85
C PRO A 292 -12.00 5.82 21.21
N ILE A 293 -11.97 5.77 19.88
CA ILE A 293 -12.32 4.59 19.08
C ILE A 293 -11.08 4.22 18.28
N VAL A 294 -10.57 3.00 18.46
CA VAL A 294 -9.50 2.46 17.62
C VAL A 294 -10.15 1.61 16.53
N ARG A 295 -10.11 2.11 15.31
CA ARG A 295 -10.78 1.48 14.16
C ARG A 295 -9.96 0.35 13.56
N ARG A 296 -8.65 0.55 13.45
CA ARG A 296 -7.70 -0.45 12.92
C ARG A 296 -6.32 -0.29 13.54
N LEU A 297 -5.62 -1.40 13.60
CA LEU A 297 -4.18 -1.48 13.77
C LEU A 297 -3.58 -2.13 12.53
N TYR A 298 -2.42 -1.66 12.13
CA TYR A 298 -1.62 -2.22 11.05
C TYR A 298 -0.21 -2.45 11.57
N ALA A 299 0.51 -3.37 10.95
CA ALA A 299 1.93 -3.52 11.13
C ALA A 299 2.55 -4.01 9.82
N VAL A 300 3.55 -3.31 9.32
CA VAL A 300 4.40 -3.82 8.27
C VAL A 300 5.66 -4.40 8.89
N VAL A 301 5.98 -5.64 8.53
CA VAL A 301 7.21 -6.32 8.93
C VAL A 301 8.09 -6.56 7.71
N SER A 302 9.40 -6.42 7.88
CA SER A 302 10.36 -6.62 6.80
C SER A 302 11.66 -7.24 7.29
N ASP A 303 12.38 -7.90 6.39
CA ASP A 303 13.75 -8.35 6.64
C ASP A 303 14.75 -7.52 5.84
N THR A 304 15.11 -6.39 6.37
CA THR A 304 16.06 -5.46 5.73
C THR A 304 17.51 -5.93 5.78
N ARG A 305 17.85 -6.95 6.59
CA ARG A 305 19.22 -7.44 6.76
C ARG A 305 19.67 -8.46 5.72
N SER A 306 18.73 -9.17 5.12
CA SER A 306 19.03 -10.26 4.17
C SER A 306 18.99 -9.83 2.71
N TYR A 307 18.89 -8.52 2.48
CA TYR A 307 18.60 -7.98 1.17
C TYR A 307 19.72 -7.14 0.55
N THR A 308 20.03 -7.45 -0.71
CA THR A 308 20.83 -6.57 -1.56
C THR A 308 19.96 -6.15 -2.75
N PRO A 309 19.52 -4.87 -2.82
CA PRO A 309 18.70 -4.40 -3.92
C PRO A 309 19.43 -4.46 -5.25
N ARG A 310 18.70 -4.77 -6.31
CA ARG A 310 19.16 -4.59 -7.69
C ARG A 310 18.42 -3.43 -8.31
N TYR A 311 19.16 -2.45 -8.78
CA TYR A 311 18.64 -1.26 -9.41
C TYR A 311 19.05 -1.17 -10.88
N PRO A 312 18.21 -0.60 -11.76
CA PRO A 312 16.79 -0.32 -11.52
C PRO A 312 15.95 -1.61 -11.53
N SER A 313 14.82 -1.58 -10.83
CA SER A 313 13.81 -2.65 -10.96
C SER A 313 13.18 -2.62 -12.36
N PRO A 314 12.74 -3.77 -12.90
CA PRO A 314 11.99 -3.80 -14.15
C PRO A 314 10.72 -2.93 -14.05
N ARG A 315 10.36 -2.27 -15.12
CA ARG A 315 9.11 -1.51 -15.20
C ARG A 315 7.92 -2.47 -15.18
N TYR A 316 6.83 -2.06 -14.53
CA TYR A 316 5.56 -2.77 -14.59
C TYR A 316 4.83 -2.47 -15.89
N THR A 317 4.95 -1.22 -16.40
CA THR A 317 4.30 -0.78 -17.63
C THR A 317 5.21 0.16 -18.43
N ASP A 318 5.04 0.17 -19.75
CA ASP A 318 5.69 1.15 -20.65
C ASP A 318 4.83 2.41 -20.85
N ARG A 319 3.69 2.47 -20.18
CA ARG A 319 2.74 3.55 -20.32
C ARG A 319 3.08 4.69 -19.36
N ALA A 320 3.18 5.92 -19.88
CA ALA A 320 3.24 7.10 -19.04
C ALA A 320 1.91 7.29 -18.31
N MET A 321 1.98 7.67 -17.04
CA MET A 321 0.83 7.98 -16.22
C MET A 321 1.17 9.07 -15.22
N GLU A 322 0.19 9.90 -14.88
CA GLU A 322 0.33 10.95 -13.87
C GLU A 322 -1.02 11.23 -13.23
N LEU A 323 -1.07 11.24 -11.90
CA LEU A 323 -2.25 11.54 -11.12
C LEU A 323 -2.31 13.06 -10.84
N ALA A 324 -3.51 13.62 -10.86
CA ALA A 324 -3.72 15.06 -10.62
C ALA A 324 -3.72 15.37 -9.10
N VAL A 325 -2.59 15.14 -8.45
CA VAL A 325 -2.40 15.43 -7.03
C VAL A 325 -2.12 16.93 -6.85
N PRO A 326 -2.78 17.62 -5.90
CA PRO A 326 -2.47 19.01 -5.57
C PRO A 326 -0.98 19.23 -5.28
N GLN A 327 -0.49 20.44 -5.52
CA GLN A 327 0.91 20.81 -5.39
C GLN A 327 1.05 21.86 -4.29
N TYR A 328 1.73 21.49 -3.19
CA TYR A 328 2.02 22.38 -2.05
C TYR A 328 3.51 22.37 -1.76
N SER A 329 4.08 23.57 -1.60
CA SER A 329 5.46 23.77 -1.19
C SER A 329 5.54 23.97 0.31
N GLN A 330 6.36 23.21 1.00
CA GLN A 330 6.67 23.47 2.41
C GLN A 330 7.44 24.79 2.59
N GLU A 331 8.23 25.20 1.61
CA GLU A 331 9.13 26.35 1.69
C GLU A 331 8.40 27.71 1.74
N ILE A 332 7.16 27.78 1.24
CA ILE A 332 6.38 29.00 1.38
C ILE A 332 5.93 29.25 2.83
N HIS A 333 6.00 28.25 3.69
CA HIS A 333 5.71 28.29 5.13
C HIS A 333 6.97 28.48 6.00
N ALA A 334 8.10 28.89 5.39
CA ALA A 334 9.37 29.06 6.10
C ALA A 334 9.21 30.02 7.28
N GLY A 335 9.56 29.55 8.49
CA GLY A 335 9.44 30.30 9.74
C GLY A 335 8.04 30.46 10.31
N GLU A 336 7.01 29.86 9.69
CA GLU A 336 5.64 29.81 10.22
C GLU A 336 5.55 28.77 11.35
N PHE A 337 4.85 29.09 12.44
CA PHE A 337 4.65 28.18 13.59
C PHE A 337 5.90 27.39 13.98
N PRO A 338 6.99 28.09 14.40
CA PRO A 338 8.30 27.46 14.65
C PRO A 338 8.27 26.44 15.80
N GLU A 339 7.23 26.41 16.63
CA GLU A 339 6.98 25.39 17.64
C GLU A 339 6.72 24.00 17.06
N TYR A 340 6.44 23.90 15.77
CA TYR A 340 6.26 22.65 15.02
C TYR A 340 7.45 22.43 14.11
N ASP A 341 8.58 21.94 14.66
CA ASP A 341 9.79 21.58 13.91
C ASP A 341 10.53 22.77 13.24
N GLY A 342 10.45 23.95 13.82
CA GLY A 342 11.15 25.14 13.33
C GLY A 342 10.45 25.89 12.20
N GLY A 343 9.42 25.33 11.57
CA GLY A 343 8.68 25.92 10.48
C GLY A 343 8.65 25.08 9.20
N GLY A 344 8.17 25.68 8.13
CA GLY A 344 7.92 24.99 6.86
C GLY A 344 9.09 24.22 6.28
N GLU A 345 10.32 24.66 6.49
CA GLU A 345 11.52 24.01 5.98
C GLU A 345 11.67 22.53 6.41
N ALA A 346 10.99 22.12 7.50
CA ALA A 346 11.01 20.75 8.00
C ALA A 346 9.70 19.99 7.78
N TRP A 347 8.71 20.56 7.09
CA TRP A 347 7.35 19.99 6.97
C TRP A 347 7.11 19.11 5.76
N CYS A 348 8.11 18.43 5.23
CA CYS A 348 7.95 17.59 4.05
C CYS A 348 6.90 16.49 4.22
N SER A 349 6.81 15.89 5.41
CA SER A 349 5.88 14.81 5.70
C SER A 349 4.41 15.27 5.76
N PRO A 350 4.03 16.25 6.60
CA PRO A 350 2.66 16.76 6.62
C PRO A 350 2.23 17.38 5.29
N THR A 351 3.10 18.12 4.60
CA THR A 351 2.79 18.70 3.29
C THR A 351 2.48 17.61 2.25
N SER A 352 3.32 16.58 2.18
CA SER A 352 3.08 15.43 1.29
C SER A 352 1.81 14.66 1.66
N THR A 353 1.52 14.52 2.95
CA THR A 353 0.30 13.87 3.44
C THR A 353 -0.93 14.65 3.04
N GLU A 354 -0.91 15.99 3.21
CA GLU A 354 -2.04 16.85 2.86
C GLU A 354 -2.31 16.86 1.35
N MET A 355 -1.28 16.88 0.50
CA MET A 355 -1.46 16.72 -0.94
C MET A 355 -2.29 15.47 -1.28
N VAL A 356 -2.04 14.34 -0.59
CA VAL A 356 -2.78 13.09 -0.83
C VAL A 356 -4.17 13.12 -0.18
N VAL A 357 -4.34 13.72 0.99
CA VAL A 357 -5.65 13.91 1.61
C VAL A 357 -6.56 14.71 0.68
N GLU A 358 -6.08 15.82 0.12
CA GLU A 358 -6.86 16.63 -0.81
C GLU A 358 -7.05 15.99 -2.20
N TYR A 359 -6.14 15.15 -2.65
CA TYR A 359 -6.35 14.33 -3.85
C TYR A 359 -7.63 13.48 -3.73
N TRP A 360 -7.94 13.01 -2.54
CA TRP A 360 -9.19 12.27 -2.24
C TRP A 360 -10.38 13.18 -1.93
N ASN A 361 -10.30 14.48 -2.25
CA ASN A 361 -11.34 15.49 -1.95
C ASN A 361 -11.68 15.56 -0.45
N LYS A 362 -10.67 15.41 0.40
CA LYS A 362 -10.77 15.59 1.85
C LYS A 362 -9.89 16.76 2.25
N ARG A 363 -10.29 17.47 3.30
CA ARG A 363 -9.52 18.60 3.83
C ARG A 363 -10.06 19.04 5.19
N PRO A 364 -9.27 19.74 6.00
CA PRO A 364 -9.78 20.45 7.17
C PRO A 364 -10.88 21.45 6.79
N THR A 365 -11.85 21.63 7.67
CA THR A 365 -12.92 22.62 7.49
C THR A 365 -12.40 24.04 7.68
N SER A 366 -13.11 25.04 7.17
CA SER A 366 -12.75 26.45 7.38
C SER A 366 -12.68 26.83 8.86
N ASP A 367 -13.54 26.26 9.71
CA ASP A 367 -13.51 26.48 11.16
C ASP A 367 -12.26 25.88 11.80
N GLU A 368 -11.85 24.67 11.38
CA GLU A 368 -10.62 24.04 11.83
C GLU A 368 -9.36 24.83 11.40
N LEU A 369 -9.39 25.50 10.26
CA LEU A 369 -8.30 26.32 9.74
C LEU A 369 -8.26 27.74 10.32
N SER A 370 -9.29 28.17 11.06
CA SER A 370 -9.45 29.57 11.50
C SER A 370 -8.33 30.12 12.37
N TRP A 371 -7.57 29.26 13.05
CA TRP A 371 -6.44 29.64 13.90
C TRP A 371 -5.14 29.91 13.11
N VAL A 372 -5.02 29.41 11.87
CA VAL A 372 -3.80 29.56 11.05
C VAL A 372 -3.60 31.02 10.63
N GLY A 373 -4.67 31.75 10.39
CA GLY A 373 -4.58 33.12 9.91
C GLY A 373 -4.46 33.23 8.38
N PRO A 374 -4.03 34.37 7.85
CA PRO A 374 -4.03 34.66 6.42
C PRO A 374 -2.74 34.14 5.73
N HIS A 375 -2.34 32.92 6.00
CA HIS A 375 -1.21 32.26 5.32
C HIS A 375 -1.67 31.58 4.02
N GLY A 376 -0.74 31.38 3.09
CA GLY A 376 -0.94 30.49 1.93
C GLY A 376 -1.12 29.06 2.41
N ASP A 377 -1.94 28.27 1.73
CA ASP A 377 -2.14 26.84 2.01
C ASP A 377 -2.29 26.45 3.48
N PRO A 378 -3.24 27.07 4.23
CA PRO A 378 -3.35 26.91 5.68
C PRO A 378 -3.59 25.47 6.13
N GLN A 379 -3.96 24.56 5.24
CA GLN A 379 -4.07 23.13 5.50
C GLN A 379 -2.70 22.47 5.73
N VAL A 380 -1.61 23.03 5.20
CA VAL A 380 -0.25 22.56 5.45
C VAL A 380 0.17 22.86 6.89
N ASP A 381 -0.07 24.08 7.37
CA ASP A 381 0.14 24.48 8.78
C ASP A 381 -0.68 23.61 9.73
N TYR A 382 -1.93 23.37 9.33
CA TYR A 382 -2.81 22.49 10.09
C TYR A 382 -2.25 21.07 10.18
N ALA A 383 -1.82 20.48 9.06
CA ALA A 383 -1.22 19.17 9.04
C ALA A 383 0.07 19.11 9.88
N ALA A 384 0.92 20.14 9.82
CA ALA A 384 2.13 20.22 10.63
C ALA A 384 1.83 20.16 12.13
N ARG A 385 0.87 20.99 12.62
CA ARG A 385 0.41 20.95 14.01
C ARG A 385 -0.10 19.58 14.43
N PHE A 386 -0.96 18.96 13.60
CA PHE A 386 -1.65 17.71 13.93
C PHE A 386 -0.87 16.43 13.64
N THR A 387 0.37 16.54 13.17
CA THR A 387 1.33 15.42 13.00
C THR A 387 2.58 15.58 13.89
N TYR A 388 2.81 16.75 14.50
CA TYR A 388 3.98 17.03 15.30
C TYR A 388 4.14 16.05 16.46
N ASP A 389 5.32 15.46 16.58
CA ASP A 389 5.73 14.51 17.61
C ASP A 389 6.59 15.22 18.66
N ALA A 390 6.09 15.33 19.89
CA ALA A 390 6.72 16.12 20.94
C ALA A 390 8.08 15.58 21.42
N ALA A 391 8.31 14.27 21.41
CA ALA A 391 9.59 13.68 21.82
C ALA A 391 10.62 13.64 20.69
N TYR A 392 10.16 13.39 19.46
CA TYR A 392 10.99 13.45 18.27
C TYR A 392 11.37 14.91 17.95
N GLY A 393 10.50 15.87 18.29
CA GLY A 393 10.68 17.29 17.97
C GLY A 393 10.47 17.59 16.51
N GLY A 394 9.67 16.79 15.79
CA GLY A 394 9.49 16.88 14.35
C GLY A 394 8.13 16.41 13.87
N THR A 395 7.85 16.65 12.59
CA THR A 395 6.59 16.30 11.92
C THR A 395 6.68 15.02 11.09
N GLY A 396 7.85 14.39 11.05
CA GLY A 396 8.18 13.25 10.19
C GLY A 396 7.81 11.87 10.73
N ASN A 397 7.13 11.74 11.89
CA ASN A 397 6.70 10.45 12.43
C ASN A 397 5.68 9.79 11.47
N TRP A 398 6.04 8.64 10.91
CA TRP A 398 5.27 7.99 9.84
C TRP A 398 3.87 7.53 10.29
N PRO A 399 3.72 6.79 11.41
CA PRO A 399 2.40 6.46 11.96
C PRO A 399 1.52 7.68 12.26
N PHE A 400 2.09 8.80 12.72
CA PHE A 400 1.31 9.97 13.04
C PHE A 400 0.73 10.65 11.80
N ASN A 401 1.49 10.68 10.71
CA ASN A 401 1.00 11.19 9.44
C ASN A 401 -0.14 10.32 8.86
N THR A 402 -0.01 8.99 8.93
CA THR A 402 -1.08 8.10 8.47
C THR A 402 -2.30 8.15 9.40
N ALA A 403 -2.11 8.31 10.71
CA ALA A 403 -3.21 8.48 11.65
C ALA A 403 -3.93 9.83 11.44
N TYR A 404 -3.19 10.89 11.12
CA TYR A 404 -3.76 12.18 10.69
C TYR A 404 -4.65 12.01 9.45
N ALA A 405 -4.14 11.39 8.39
CA ALA A 405 -4.92 11.17 7.17
C ALA A 405 -6.19 10.32 7.43
N SER A 406 -6.14 9.35 8.34
CA SER A 406 -7.27 8.49 8.66
C SER A 406 -8.44 9.24 9.31
N ARG A 407 -8.19 10.38 9.95
CA ARG A 407 -9.23 11.24 10.55
C ARG A 407 -10.25 11.73 9.52
N PHE A 408 -9.83 11.88 8.28
CA PHE A 408 -10.70 12.32 7.18
C PHE A 408 -11.52 11.18 6.56
N GLY A 409 -11.62 10.04 7.23
CA GLY A 409 -12.34 8.86 6.74
C GLY A 409 -11.59 8.09 5.66
N LEU A 410 -10.30 8.34 5.50
CA LEU A 410 -9.43 7.59 4.60
C LEU A 410 -8.89 6.33 5.29
N SER A 411 -8.62 5.29 4.50
CA SER A 411 -7.82 4.15 4.93
C SER A 411 -6.36 4.53 4.77
N ALA A 412 -5.64 4.69 5.88
CA ALA A 412 -4.26 5.14 5.86
C ALA A 412 -3.40 4.34 6.81
N HIS A 413 -2.23 3.88 6.33
CA HIS A 413 -1.25 3.16 7.13
C HIS A 413 0.14 3.23 6.49
N VAL A 414 1.15 2.92 7.29
CA VAL A 414 2.53 2.79 6.82
C VAL A 414 2.69 1.46 6.12
N LEU A 415 3.25 1.47 4.92
CA LEU A 415 3.56 0.29 4.12
C LEU A 415 5.03 0.34 3.67
N GLN A 416 5.61 -0.79 3.33
CA GLN A 416 6.88 -0.89 2.60
C GLN A 416 6.64 -1.56 1.26
N LEU A 417 7.30 -1.07 0.22
CA LEU A 417 7.31 -1.67 -1.11
C LEU A 417 8.74 -2.06 -1.47
N GLY A 418 8.88 -3.10 -2.26
CA GLY A 418 10.21 -3.64 -2.57
C GLY A 418 10.86 -3.04 -3.81
N SER A 419 10.10 -2.30 -4.63
CA SER A 419 10.57 -1.81 -5.92
C SER A 419 9.66 -0.73 -6.49
N LEU A 420 10.16 0.04 -7.46
CA LEU A 420 9.32 0.94 -8.26
C LEU A 420 8.29 0.18 -9.12
N ASN A 421 8.54 -1.09 -9.46
CA ASN A 421 7.55 -1.93 -10.11
C ASN A 421 6.28 -2.09 -9.25
N ASP A 422 6.44 -2.21 -7.92
CA ASP A 422 5.31 -2.26 -7.00
C ASP A 422 4.60 -0.90 -6.93
N ALA A 423 5.37 0.20 -6.82
CA ALA A 423 4.80 1.55 -6.80
C ALA A 423 3.99 1.89 -8.07
N GLU A 424 4.46 1.46 -9.24
CA GLU A 424 3.72 1.61 -10.50
C GLU A 424 2.32 1.01 -10.45
N ARG A 425 2.13 -0.12 -9.75
CA ARG A 425 0.81 -0.77 -9.61
C ARG A 425 -0.17 0.10 -8.83
N TYR A 426 0.30 0.72 -7.74
CA TYR A 426 -0.53 1.64 -6.94
C TYR A 426 -0.92 2.87 -7.74
N VAL A 427 0.04 3.48 -8.42
CA VAL A 427 -0.23 4.67 -9.24
C VAL A 427 -1.18 4.34 -10.41
N LEU A 428 -1.03 3.17 -11.05
CA LEU A 428 -1.98 2.67 -12.06
C LEU A 428 -3.39 2.47 -11.50
N ALA A 429 -3.50 2.06 -10.24
CA ALA A 429 -4.79 1.93 -9.55
C ALA A 429 -5.36 3.28 -9.08
N GLY A 430 -4.71 4.40 -9.41
CA GLY A 430 -5.13 5.74 -9.02
C GLY A 430 -4.74 6.12 -7.59
N VAL A 431 -3.75 5.46 -6.99
CA VAL A 431 -3.32 5.67 -5.60
C VAL A 431 -1.92 6.32 -5.59
N PRO A 432 -1.80 7.61 -5.27
CA PRO A 432 -0.51 8.26 -5.05
C PRO A 432 0.12 7.75 -3.75
N LEU A 433 1.46 7.75 -3.68
CA LEU A 433 2.20 7.21 -2.54
C LEU A 433 3.11 8.28 -1.95
N VAL A 434 3.02 8.55 -0.67
CA VAL A 434 4.01 9.39 0.03
C VAL A 434 5.23 8.52 0.34
N ALA A 435 6.35 8.77 -0.32
CA ALA A 435 7.57 7.96 -0.22
C ALA A 435 8.62 8.65 0.67
N SER A 436 9.23 7.87 1.57
CA SER A 436 10.34 8.33 2.41
C SER A 436 11.67 8.02 1.75
N ILE A 437 12.45 9.05 1.43
CA ILE A 437 13.77 8.93 0.77
C ILE A 437 14.91 9.43 1.66
N SER A 438 16.09 8.90 1.42
CA SER A 438 17.35 9.38 2.02
C SER A 438 18.49 9.13 1.03
N HIS A 439 19.35 10.11 0.84
CA HIS A 439 20.46 10.00 -0.10
C HIS A 439 21.57 11.00 0.18
N ALA A 440 22.78 10.67 -0.25
CA ALA A 440 23.93 11.58 -0.19
C ALA A 440 23.79 12.71 -1.24
N ARG A 441 24.53 13.77 -1.04
CA ARG A 441 24.62 14.89 -1.99
C ARG A 441 24.98 14.39 -3.39
N GLY A 442 24.25 14.85 -4.40
CA GLY A 442 24.44 14.49 -5.79
C GLY A 442 23.93 13.10 -6.19
N ALA A 443 23.44 12.29 -5.25
CA ALA A 443 22.97 10.92 -5.56
C ALA A 443 21.57 10.90 -6.20
N LEU A 444 20.77 11.96 -6.04
CA LEU A 444 19.47 12.12 -6.70
C LEU A 444 19.49 13.40 -7.56
N PRO A 445 19.91 13.31 -8.84
CA PRO A 445 19.92 14.46 -9.73
C PRO A 445 18.53 15.08 -9.89
N GLY A 446 18.45 16.40 -9.77
CA GLY A 446 17.19 17.15 -9.80
C GLY A 446 16.57 17.42 -8.43
N PHE A 447 17.08 16.79 -7.37
CA PHE A 447 16.76 17.18 -6.00
C PHE A 447 17.33 18.58 -5.70
N LEU A 448 16.69 19.32 -4.78
CA LEU A 448 17.02 20.71 -4.49
C LEU A 448 18.53 20.98 -4.34
N ASN A 449 19.03 21.94 -5.07
CA ASN A 449 20.44 22.35 -5.11
C ASN A 449 21.42 21.17 -5.25
N ASN A 450 20.92 20.00 -5.70
CA ASN A 450 21.67 18.75 -5.73
C ASN A 450 22.22 18.32 -4.35
N ASP A 451 21.58 18.75 -3.27
CA ASP A 451 21.95 18.42 -1.90
C ASP A 451 21.58 16.97 -1.53
N GLY A 452 22.04 16.52 -0.37
CA GLY A 452 21.63 15.25 0.25
C GLY A 452 20.56 15.47 1.31
N THR A 453 19.90 14.37 1.70
CA THR A 453 18.98 14.36 2.84
C THR A 453 19.13 13.08 3.66
N ASN A 454 19.02 13.20 5.00
CA ASN A 454 18.96 12.06 5.91
C ASN A 454 17.54 11.49 6.04
N GLY A 455 16.53 12.23 5.56
CA GLY A 455 15.13 11.83 5.53
C GLY A 455 14.30 12.93 4.87
N HIS A 456 13.50 12.57 3.87
CA HIS A 456 12.61 13.48 3.17
C HIS A 456 11.39 12.72 2.64
N LEU A 457 10.24 13.34 2.69
CA LEU A 457 8.98 12.79 2.18
C LEU A 457 8.52 13.57 0.96
N LEU A 458 8.10 12.84 -0.07
CA LEU A 458 7.52 13.40 -1.30
C LEU A 458 6.45 12.45 -1.84
N VAL A 459 5.63 12.92 -2.76
CA VAL A 459 4.51 12.13 -3.31
C VAL A 459 4.87 11.59 -4.68
N ILE A 460 4.93 10.27 -4.85
CA ILE A 460 4.98 9.62 -6.18
C ILE A 460 3.60 9.76 -6.80
N ILE A 461 3.50 10.55 -7.88
CA ILE A 461 2.25 10.83 -8.57
C ILE A 461 2.18 10.19 -9.96
N GLY A 462 3.31 9.72 -10.48
CA GLY A 462 3.32 9.19 -11.84
C GLY A 462 4.66 8.60 -12.27
N PHE A 463 4.64 8.13 -13.50
CA PHE A 463 5.83 7.62 -14.19
C PHE A 463 5.83 8.10 -15.65
N SER A 464 6.99 8.50 -16.14
CA SER A 464 7.17 8.87 -17.56
C SER A 464 7.16 7.63 -18.46
N ALA A 465 7.12 7.83 -19.77
CA ALA A 465 7.23 6.73 -20.72
C ALA A 465 8.60 5.99 -20.66
N SER A 466 9.65 6.65 -20.15
CA SER A 466 10.96 6.03 -19.86
C SER A 466 10.99 5.29 -18.51
N GLY A 467 9.94 5.42 -17.69
CA GLY A 467 9.84 4.83 -16.36
C GLY A 467 10.46 5.68 -15.25
N ASP A 468 10.83 6.94 -15.55
CA ASP A 468 11.29 7.90 -14.55
C ASP A 468 10.15 8.32 -13.65
N VAL A 469 10.45 8.59 -12.39
CA VAL A 469 9.45 8.89 -11.36
C VAL A 469 9.00 10.35 -11.50
N ILE A 470 7.70 10.56 -11.65
CA ILE A 470 7.08 11.89 -11.53
C ILE A 470 6.61 12.02 -10.07
N ALA A 471 7.10 13.04 -9.40
CA ALA A 471 6.80 13.28 -7.99
C ALA A 471 6.39 14.73 -7.73
N ASN A 472 5.53 14.93 -6.73
CA ASN A 472 5.38 16.21 -6.07
C ASN A 472 6.35 16.26 -4.90
N ASP A 473 7.35 17.12 -4.99
CA ASP A 473 8.39 17.31 -3.99
C ASP A 473 8.15 18.62 -3.22
N PRO A 474 7.70 18.56 -1.97
CA PRO A 474 7.32 19.73 -1.19
C PRO A 474 8.50 20.68 -0.90
N ALA A 475 9.74 20.20 -0.97
CA ALA A 475 10.91 21.04 -0.76
C ALA A 475 11.20 22.02 -1.91
N ALA A 476 10.37 22.05 -2.94
CA ALA A 476 10.45 23.07 -3.99
C ALA A 476 10.08 24.46 -3.44
N THR A 477 10.69 25.50 -4.01
CA THR A 477 10.55 26.88 -3.50
C THR A 477 9.18 27.52 -3.69
N SER A 478 8.28 26.87 -4.44
CA SER A 478 6.91 27.32 -4.68
C SER A 478 6.05 26.16 -5.19
N ASP A 479 4.73 26.25 -5.06
CA ASP A 479 3.77 25.25 -5.53
C ASP A 479 3.94 24.97 -7.03
N ALA A 480 4.16 25.97 -7.83
CA ALA A 480 4.35 25.83 -9.27
C ALA A 480 5.59 25.00 -9.67
N THR A 481 6.51 24.78 -8.75
CA THR A 481 7.76 24.04 -8.97
C THR A 481 7.87 22.72 -8.22
N VAL A 482 6.82 22.34 -7.48
CA VAL A 482 6.73 21.11 -6.69
C VAL A 482 6.81 19.86 -7.58
N ARG A 483 6.21 19.88 -8.76
CA ARG A 483 6.28 18.76 -9.69
C ARG A 483 7.70 18.57 -10.24
N ARG A 484 8.29 17.39 -9.97
CA ARG A 484 9.65 17.00 -10.36
C ARG A 484 9.64 15.68 -11.13
N VAL A 485 10.71 15.46 -11.91
CA VAL A 485 10.97 14.16 -12.56
C VAL A 485 12.35 13.69 -12.15
N TYR A 486 12.40 12.50 -11.56
CA TYR A 486 13.63 11.88 -11.08
C TYR A 486 13.93 10.62 -11.88
N GLY A 487 15.20 10.46 -12.27
CA GLY A 487 15.63 9.23 -12.95
C GLY A 487 15.35 7.99 -12.11
N ARG A 488 14.75 6.96 -12.73
CA ARG A 488 14.25 5.73 -12.07
C ARG A 488 15.26 5.10 -11.12
N GLU A 489 16.50 4.84 -11.60
CA GLU A 489 17.51 4.17 -10.80
C GLU A 489 17.96 5.01 -9.61
N ALA A 490 18.19 6.30 -9.80
CA ALA A 490 18.61 7.21 -8.73
C ALA A 490 17.53 7.33 -7.65
N PHE A 491 16.27 7.46 -8.06
CA PHE A 491 15.15 7.53 -7.14
C PHE A 491 14.99 6.22 -6.36
N GLU A 492 15.02 5.09 -7.04
CA GLU A 492 14.87 3.78 -6.38
C GLU A 492 15.99 3.52 -5.37
N ARG A 493 17.22 3.94 -5.66
CA ARG A 493 18.34 3.90 -4.71
C ARG A 493 18.10 4.80 -3.49
N ALA A 494 17.59 6.01 -3.69
CA ALA A 494 17.28 6.95 -2.61
C ALA A 494 16.12 6.45 -1.74
N TRP A 495 15.14 5.78 -2.31
CA TRP A 495 13.95 5.29 -1.63
C TRP A 495 14.18 3.92 -0.96
N ILE A 496 14.49 2.89 -1.74
CA ILE A 496 14.72 1.54 -1.20
C ILE A 496 15.99 1.50 -0.35
N GLY A 497 17.07 2.13 -0.82
CA GLY A 497 18.33 2.22 -0.07
C GLY A 497 18.26 3.14 1.14
N GLY A 498 17.39 4.14 1.11
CA GLY A 498 17.21 5.13 2.19
C GLY A 498 16.35 4.62 3.33
N SER A 499 15.08 4.30 3.04
CA SER A 499 14.10 3.92 4.06
C SER A 499 13.67 2.45 4.01
N GLY A 500 14.23 1.64 3.10
CA GLY A 500 13.74 0.27 2.85
C GLY A 500 12.41 0.23 2.09
N GLY A 501 12.07 1.29 1.36
CA GLY A 501 10.85 1.35 0.56
C GLY A 501 9.60 1.80 1.33
N VAL A 502 9.76 2.53 2.41
CA VAL A 502 8.63 3.05 3.20
C VAL A 502 7.79 4.02 2.38
N VAL A 503 6.47 3.83 2.48
CA VAL A 503 5.46 4.74 1.94
C VAL A 503 4.30 4.90 2.93
N TYR A 504 3.59 6.02 2.82
CA TYR A 504 2.23 6.13 3.37
C TYR A 504 1.27 5.71 2.25
N LEU A 505 0.49 4.69 2.55
CA LEU A 505 -0.63 4.29 1.73
C LEU A 505 -1.88 4.99 2.28
N ILE A 506 -2.43 5.90 1.50
CA ILE A 506 -3.61 6.71 1.87
C ILE A 506 -4.60 6.59 0.72
N ALA A 507 -5.78 6.00 0.99
CA ALA A 507 -6.80 5.76 -0.03
C ALA A 507 -8.21 5.83 0.56
N THR A 508 -9.24 5.92 -0.27
CA THR A 508 -10.60 5.75 0.23
C THR A 508 -10.84 4.29 0.64
N PRO A 509 -11.73 4.00 1.61
CA PRO A 509 -11.99 2.62 2.03
C PRO A 509 -12.50 1.69 0.92
N THR A 510 -12.99 2.27 -0.17
CA THR A 510 -13.53 1.54 -1.34
C THR A 510 -12.55 1.47 -2.50
N THR A 511 -11.42 2.16 -2.43
CA THR A 511 -10.39 2.11 -3.47
C THR A 511 -9.72 0.74 -3.45
N PHE A 512 -9.64 0.11 -4.63
CA PHE A 512 -8.84 -1.09 -4.80
C PHE A 512 -7.36 -0.75 -4.63
N VAL A 513 -6.68 -1.49 -3.77
CA VAL A 513 -5.23 -1.39 -3.55
C VAL A 513 -4.59 -2.68 -4.04
N PRO A 514 -3.55 -2.63 -4.91
CA PRO A 514 -2.90 -3.80 -5.52
C PRO A 514 -2.32 -4.80 -4.53
#